data_897fa79cd27ac250a69e73628562e75c
#
_entry.id   897fa79cd27ac250a69e73628562e75c
#
_cell.length_a   1.000
_cell.length_b   1.000
_cell.length_c   1.000
_cell.angle_alpha   90.00
_cell.angle_beta   90.00
_cell.angle_gamma   90.00
#
_symmetry.space_group_name_H-M   'P 1'
#
loop_
_entity.id
_entity.type
_entity.pdbx_description
1 polymer ?
#
loop_
_entity_poly.entity_id
_entity_poly.type
_entity_poly.pdbx_seq_one_letter_code
_entity_poly.pdbx_strand_id
1 'polypeptide(L)'
;MRQLLLLLCILLPHLLPARTIYVVSVGIAKYQYINNLRQTENDATDMAALYRTHTTHVTLLTGKNATRQSICTTLKNVFAQAEADDVVVFFFSGHGSKGGLCAYDTRGASTCISYGEIAKIIKGCRANNKLLFIDACYAGGLRHDSNAAVSAQSSFDKTEGVMLFLSSRTNETSRENPYGRNGQFTRYLLRGLKGGATITATALWRRRNSSTLWLSTWPRLPRASSTL
;
A
#
# COMPACT_ATOMS: atom_id res chain seq x y z
N MET A 1 52.72 3.79 1.79
CA MET A 1 51.64 3.65 2.80
C MET A 1 50.55 4.69 2.66
N ARG A 2 50.84 5.97 2.50
CA ARG A 2 49.85 7.06 2.38
C ARG A 2 48.94 6.96 1.13
N GLN A 3 49.44 6.47 0.00
CA GLN A 3 48.66 6.26 -1.23
C GLN A 3 47.72 5.04 -1.17
N LEU A 4 48.12 4.00 -0.41
CA LEU A 4 47.28 2.80 -0.21
C LEU A 4 46.05 3.10 0.65
N LEU A 5 46.22 3.98 1.66
CA LEU A 5 45.13 4.45 2.52
C LEU A 5 44.10 5.31 1.75
N LEU A 6 44.55 6.14 0.80
CA LEU A 6 43.66 6.93 -0.07
C LEU A 6 42.86 6.05 -1.03
N LEU A 7 43.45 5.00 -1.56
CA LEU A 7 42.73 4.04 -2.43
C LEU A 7 41.67 3.25 -1.64
N LEU A 8 41.93 2.90 -0.38
CA LEU A 8 40.98 2.20 0.49
C LEU A 8 39.79 3.09 0.83
N CYS A 9 39.99 4.40 1.03
CA CYS A 9 38.89 5.35 1.30
C CYS A 9 37.96 5.59 0.08
N ILE A 10 38.43 5.40 -1.15
CA ILE A 10 37.63 5.55 -2.37
C ILE A 10 36.74 4.31 -2.61
N LEU A 11 37.16 3.14 -2.14
CA LEU A 11 36.41 1.90 -2.29
C LEU A 11 35.33 1.66 -1.22
N LEU A 12 35.41 2.35 -0.08
CA LEU A 12 34.43 2.21 1.03
C LEU A 12 33.00 2.72 0.75
N PRO A 13 32.76 3.76 -0.08
CA PRO A 13 31.40 4.25 -0.32
C PRO A 13 30.50 3.27 -1.08
N HIS A 14 31.04 2.25 -1.70
CA HIS A 14 30.28 1.31 -2.54
C HIS A 14 29.74 0.10 -1.77
N LEU A 15 29.97 0.00 -0.47
CA LEU A 15 29.53 -1.09 0.40
C LEU A 15 28.27 -0.79 1.21
N LEU A 16 27.61 0.36 0.98
CA LEU A 16 26.30 0.58 1.56
C LEU A 16 25.30 -0.33 0.84
N PRO A 17 24.65 -1.25 1.56
CA PRO A 17 23.65 -2.11 0.92
C PRO A 17 22.56 -1.25 0.30
N ALA A 18 22.27 -1.49 -0.97
CA ALA A 18 21.17 -0.81 -1.64
C ALA A 18 19.87 -1.14 -0.89
N ARG A 19 19.09 -0.11 -0.56
CA ARG A 19 17.78 -0.25 0.08
C ARG A 19 16.89 -1.19 -0.73
N THR A 20 16.41 -2.26 -0.12
CA THR A 20 15.49 -3.22 -0.75
C THR A 20 14.04 -2.82 -0.51
N ILE A 21 13.17 -3.09 -1.48
CA ILE A 21 11.73 -2.87 -1.36
C ILE A 21 11.05 -4.24 -1.34
N TYR A 22 10.36 -4.57 -0.26
CA TYR A 22 9.55 -5.78 -0.12
C TYR A 22 8.08 -5.44 -0.29
N VAL A 23 7.40 -6.11 -1.21
CA VAL A 23 6.02 -5.78 -1.59
C VAL A 23 5.12 -6.98 -1.43
N VAL A 24 4.00 -6.78 -0.74
CA VAL A 24 2.86 -7.70 -0.74
C VAL A 24 1.66 -6.97 -1.32
N SER A 25 1.19 -7.42 -2.48
CA SER A 25 0.05 -6.87 -3.19
C SER A 25 -1.10 -7.87 -3.17
N VAL A 26 -2.25 -7.45 -2.66
CA VAL A 26 -3.43 -8.31 -2.48
C VAL A 26 -4.63 -7.70 -3.22
N GLY A 27 -5.29 -8.51 -4.05
CA GLY A 27 -6.51 -8.12 -4.76
C GLY A 27 -7.54 -9.22 -4.78
N ILE A 28 -8.78 -8.92 -4.38
CA ILE A 28 -9.83 -9.93 -4.28
C ILE A 28 -11.10 -9.41 -4.97
N ALA A 29 -11.39 -9.95 -6.15
CA ALA A 29 -12.62 -9.66 -6.88
C ALA A 29 -13.67 -10.74 -6.64
N LYS A 30 -13.28 -11.99 -6.57
CA LYS A 30 -14.16 -13.14 -6.33
C LYS A 30 -14.01 -13.61 -4.89
N TYR A 31 -15.12 -13.61 -4.16
CA TYR A 31 -15.21 -14.04 -2.77
C TYR A 31 -15.98 -15.35 -2.67
N GLN A 32 -15.68 -16.15 -1.66
CA GLN A 32 -16.33 -17.45 -1.48
C GLN A 32 -17.74 -17.31 -0.91
N TYR A 33 -17.99 -16.32 -0.03
CA TYR A 33 -19.22 -16.23 0.76
C TYR A 33 -19.90 -14.85 0.75
N ILE A 34 -19.25 -13.84 0.19
CA ILE A 34 -19.79 -12.47 0.11
C ILE A 34 -19.83 -11.99 -1.34
N ASN A 35 -20.44 -10.83 -1.60
CA ASN A 35 -20.59 -10.29 -2.94
C ASN A 35 -19.25 -10.09 -3.64
N ASN A 36 -19.24 -10.32 -4.95
CA ASN A 36 -18.06 -10.12 -5.79
C ASN A 36 -17.84 -8.64 -6.15
N LEU A 37 -16.59 -8.31 -6.42
CA LEU A 37 -16.12 -7.07 -7.02
C LEU A 37 -15.61 -7.35 -8.45
N ARG A 38 -15.12 -6.31 -9.15
CA ARG A 38 -14.67 -6.47 -10.55
C ARG A 38 -13.21 -6.12 -10.79
N GLN A 39 -12.72 -5.01 -10.22
CA GLN A 39 -11.44 -4.40 -10.60
C GLN A 39 -10.29 -4.69 -9.65
N THR A 40 -10.58 -5.18 -8.46
CA THR A 40 -9.62 -5.28 -7.35
C THR A 40 -8.43 -6.21 -7.63
N GLU A 41 -8.61 -7.28 -8.40
CA GLU A 41 -7.51 -8.15 -8.81
C GLU A 41 -6.61 -7.47 -9.86
N ASN A 42 -7.20 -6.66 -10.76
CA ASN A 42 -6.43 -5.84 -11.69
C ASN A 42 -5.62 -4.77 -10.94
N ASP A 43 -6.21 -4.16 -9.91
CA ASP A 43 -5.53 -3.17 -9.07
C ASP A 43 -4.26 -3.76 -8.45
N ALA A 44 -4.38 -4.91 -7.82
CA ALA A 44 -3.24 -5.57 -7.20
C ALA A 44 -2.19 -6.04 -8.22
N THR A 45 -2.64 -6.51 -9.39
CA THR A 45 -1.76 -6.96 -10.47
C THR A 45 -0.96 -5.81 -11.03
N ASP A 46 -1.59 -4.66 -11.30
CA ASP A 46 -0.94 -3.48 -11.87
C ASP A 46 0.00 -2.82 -10.84
N MET A 47 -0.36 -2.84 -9.55
CA MET A 47 0.51 -2.41 -8.48
C MET A 47 1.76 -3.32 -8.36
N ALA A 48 1.57 -4.64 -8.38
CA ALA A 48 2.68 -5.58 -8.37
C ALA A 48 3.58 -5.42 -9.61
N ALA A 49 3.00 -5.20 -10.80
CA ALA A 49 3.74 -4.95 -12.02
C ALA A 49 4.58 -3.66 -11.93
N LEU A 50 4.03 -2.59 -11.35
CA LEU A 50 4.79 -1.36 -11.12
C LEU A 50 6.01 -1.62 -10.22
N TYR A 51 5.82 -2.28 -9.09
CA TYR A 51 6.95 -2.51 -8.17
C TYR A 51 7.98 -3.50 -8.72
N ARG A 52 7.61 -4.45 -9.58
CA ARG A 52 8.55 -5.35 -10.26
C ARG A 52 9.55 -4.64 -11.17
N THR A 53 9.31 -3.39 -11.55
CA THR A 53 10.29 -2.57 -12.26
C THR A 53 11.40 -2.02 -11.34
N HIS A 54 11.22 -2.15 -10.01
CA HIS A 54 12.15 -1.61 -9.01
C HIS A 54 12.75 -2.69 -8.09
N THR A 55 12.07 -3.83 -7.94
CA THR A 55 12.52 -4.91 -7.05
C THR A 55 12.01 -6.27 -7.52
N THR A 56 12.76 -7.33 -7.20
CA THR A 56 12.32 -8.72 -7.41
C THR A 56 11.48 -9.26 -6.24
N HIS A 57 11.46 -8.57 -5.08
CA HIS A 57 10.76 -8.99 -3.86
C HIS A 57 9.28 -8.56 -3.88
N VAL A 58 8.52 -9.05 -4.86
CA VAL A 58 7.09 -8.72 -5.02
C VAL A 58 6.26 -9.99 -4.97
N THR A 59 5.43 -10.10 -3.95
CA THR A 59 4.44 -11.17 -3.80
C THR A 59 3.05 -10.66 -4.13
N LEU A 60 2.36 -11.34 -5.03
CA LEU A 60 0.99 -11.05 -5.45
C LEU A 60 0.05 -12.17 -4.98
N LEU A 61 -1.01 -11.81 -4.28
CA LEU A 61 -2.09 -12.71 -3.88
C LEU A 61 -3.41 -12.23 -4.49
N THR A 62 -4.07 -13.08 -5.27
CA THR A 62 -5.36 -12.75 -5.90
C THR A 62 -6.38 -13.87 -5.72
N GLY A 63 -7.66 -13.51 -5.71
CA GLY A 63 -8.79 -14.43 -5.65
C GLY A 63 -8.64 -15.49 -4.56
N LYS A 64 -8.84 -16.75 -4.90
CA LYS A 64 -8.79 -17.90 -3.96
C LYS A 64 -7.46 -18.07 -3.21
N ASN A 65 -6.38 -17.50 -3.71
CA ASN A 65 -5.06 -17.55 -3.05
C ASN A 65 -4.93 -16.50 -1.95
N ALA A 66 -5.83 -15.51 -1.89
CA ALA A 66 -5.84 -14.45 -0.90
C ALA A 66 -6.76 -14.79 0.28
N THR A 67 -6.61 -15.99 0.86
CA THR A 67 -7.29 -16.36 2.11
C THR A 67 -6.72 -15.58 3.29
N ARG A 68 -7.48 -15.51 4.39
CA ARG A 68 -7.03 -14.87 5.64
C ARG A 68 -5.68 -15.42 6.10
N GLN A 69 -5.54 -16.74 6.09
CA GLN A 69 -4.30 -17.42 6.47
C GLN A 69 -3.15 -17.03 5.54
N SER A 70 -3.36 -17.10 4.21
CA SER A 70 -2.33 -16.79 3.23
C SER A 70 -1.84 -15.35 3.33
N ILE A 71 -2.76 -14.38 3.46
CA ILE A 71 -2.42 -12.96 3.61
C ILE A 71 -1.56 -12.74 4.85
N CYS A 72 -2.01 -13.21 6.02
CA CYS A 72 -1.29 -13.00 7.28
C CYS A 72 0.08 -13.69 7.28
N THR A 73 0.17 -14.91 6.76
CA THR A 73 1.44 -15.65 6.67
C THR A 73 2.40 -14.97 5.71
N THR A 74 1.91 -14.53 4.53
CA THR A 74 2.73 -13.84 3.53
C THR A 74 3.27 -12.52 4.08
N LEU A 75 2.44 -11.70 4.70
CA LEU A 75 2.87 -10.45 5.32
C LEU A 75 3.97 -10.70 6.35
N LYS A 76 3.80 -11.68 7.25
CA LYS A 76 4.81 -12.04 8.25
C LYS A 76 6.12 -12.47 7.60
N ASN A 77 6.06 -13.41 6.66
CA ASN A 77 7.25 -14.02 6.08
C ASN A 77 8.03 -13.06 5.17
N VAL A 78 7.32 -12.25 4.38
CA VAL A 78 7.96 -11.29 3.46
C VAL A 78 8.57 -10.13 4.25
N PHE A 79 7.83 -9.57 5.21
CA PHE A 79 8.31 -8.41 5.97
C PHE A 79 9.32 -8.75 7.06
N ALA A 80 9.42 -10.01 7.48
CA ALA A 80 10.49 -10.46 8.37
C ALA A 80 11.88 -10.44 7.72
N GLN A 81 11.95 -10.40 6.37
CA GLN A 81 13.20 -10.33 5.63
C GLN A 81 13.80 -8.92 5.59
N ALA A 82 12.97 -7.89 5.82
CA ALA A 82 13.40 -6.51 5.71
C ALA A 82 14.27 -6.07 6.90
N GLU A 83 15.32 -5.33 6.59
CA GLU A 83 16.20 -4.67 7.56
C GLU A 83 15.75 -3.21 7.79
N ALA A 84 16.40 -2.51 8.72
CA ALA A 84 16.00 -1.16 9.15
C ALA A 84 15.91 -0.13 8.01
N ASP A 85 16.85 -0.18 7.06
CA ASP A 85 16.92 0.77 5.94
C ASP A 85 16.01 0.40 4.76
N ASP A 86 15.44 -0.80 4.78
CA ASP A 86 14.56 -1.28 3.72
C ASP A 86 13.16 -0.62 3.76
N VAL A 87 12.39 -0.85 2.72
CA VAL A 87 11.01 -0.39 2.58
C VAL A 87 10.08 -1.58 2.47
N VAL A 88 9.04 -1.62 3.27
CA VAL A 88 7.96 -2.59 3.09
C VAL A 88 6.71 -1.90 2.56
N VAL A 89 6.06 -2.55 1.60
CA VAL A 89 4.85 -2.04 0.94
C VAL A 89 3.75 -3.09 1.04
N PHE A 90 2.64 -2.71 1.65
CA PHE A 90 1.41 -3.49 1.63
C PHE A 90 0.36 -2.76 0.80
N PHE A 91 -0.10 -3.38 -0.27
CA PHE A 91 -1.23 -2.93 -1.06
C PHE A 91 -2.39 -3.91 -0.91
N PHE A 92 -3.58 -3.40 -0.68
CA PHE A 92 -4.81 -4.18 -0.64
C PHE A 92 -5.91 -3.50 -1.46
N SER A 93 -6.57 -4.25 -2.33
CA SER A 93 -7.80 -3.83 -3.01
C SER A 93 -8.87 -4.90 -2.86
N GLY A 94 -10.01 -4.55 -2.25
CA GLY A 94 -11.07 -5.49 -1.92
C GLY A 94 -12.16 -4.94 -1.02
N HIS A 95 -12.97 -5.82 -0.46
CA HIS A 95 -13.93 -5.44 0.57
C HIS A 95 -13.26 -5.13 1.90
N GLY A 96 -13.80 -4.14 2.58
CA GLY A 96 -13.45 -3.81 3.97
C GLY A 96 -14.66 -3.94 4.89
N SER A 97 -14.38 -4.03 6.18
CA SER A 97 -15.36 -3.92 7.26
C SER A 97 -14.94 -2.77 8.18
N LYS A 98 -15.82 -2.42 9.14
CA LYS A 98 -15.54 -1.39 10.16
C LYS A 98 -14.20 -1.58 10.88
N GLY A 99 -13.75 -2.81 11.05
CA GLY A 99 -12.56 -3.13 11.83
C GLY A 99 -11.46 -3.85 11.06
N GLY A 100 -11.58 -4.05 9.74
CA GLY A 100 -10.57 -4.83 9.02
C GLY A 100 -10.83 -5.05 7.54
N LEU A 101 -9.99 -5.87 6.92
CA LEU A 101 -9.98 -6.23 5.51
C LEU A 101 -10.58 -7.62 5.30
N CYS A 102 -11.41 -7.77 4.27
CA CYS A 102 -12.07 -9.03 3.97
C CYS A 102 -11.21 -9.88 3.04
N ALA A 103 -10.78 -11.03 3.51
CA ALA A 103 -10.08 -12.04 2.72
C ALA A 103 -11.05 -12.85 1.84
N TYR A 104 -10.54 -13.65 0.92
CA TYR A 104 -11.33 -14.51 0.02
C TYR A 104 -12.36 -15.38 0.75
N ASP A 105 -11.97 -15.94 1.90
CA ASP A 105 -12.73 -16.85 2.75
C ASP A 105 -13.54 -16.15 3.87
N THR A 106 -13.69 -14.82 3.77
CA THR A 106 -14.49 -14.03 4.72
C THR A 106 -15.97 -14.40 4.61
N ARG A 107 -16.60 -14.70 5.76
CA ARG A 107 -18.04 -15.03 5.89
C ARG A 107 -18.87 -13.86 6.41
N GLY A 108 -18.23 -12.88 7.03
CA GLY A 108 -18.83 -11.70 7.63
C GLY A 108 -17.80 -10.84 8.35
N ALA A 109 -18.21 -9.72 8.91
CA ALA A 109 -17.30 -8.73 9.52
C ALA A 109 -16.37 -9.31 10.59
N SER A 110 -16.85 -10.27 11.38
CA SER A 110 -16.08 -10.92 12.45
C SER A 110 -14.96 -11.85 11.94
N THR A 111 -15.00 -12.24 10.68
CA THR A 111 -14.01 -13.12 10.05
C THR A 111 -13.00 -12.35 9.18
N CYS A 112 -13.14 -11.03 9.07
CA CYS A 112 -12.16 -10.17 8.41
C CYS A 112 -10.82 -10.16 9.19
N ILE A 113 -9.73 -9.84 8.49
CA ILE A 113 -8.44 -9.58 9.14
C ILE A 113 -8.53 -8.21 9.79
N SER A 114 -8.46 -8.14 11.11
CA SER A 114 -8.59 -6.87 11.82
C SER A 114 -7.40 -5.94 11.53
N TYR A 115 -7.65 -4.62 11.53
CA TYR A 115 -6.55 -3.64 11.42
C TYR A 115 -5.52 -3.79 12.54
N GLY A 116 -5.96 -4.16 13.75
CA GLY A 116 -5.04 -4.44 14.87
C GLY A 116 -4.13 -5.64 14.60
N GLU A 117 -4.63 -6.69 13.94
CA GLU A 117 -3.83 -7.85 13.56
C GLU A 117 -2.79 -7.47 12.48
N ILE A 118 -3.19 -6.70 11.47
CA ILE A 118 -2.28 -6.18 10.45
C ILE A 118 -1.23 -5.27 11.10
N ALA A 119 -1.64 -4.35 11.97
CA ALA A 119 -0.74 -3.44 12.68
C ALA A 119 0.28 -4.20 13.54
N LYS A 120 -0.13 -5.30 14.20
CA LYS A 120 0.78 -6.16 14.95
C LYS A 120 1.84 -6.80 14.05
N ILE A 121 1.46 -7.27 12.87
CA ILE A 121 2.41 -7.83 11.89
C ILE A 121 3.39 -6.74 11.42
N ILE A 122 2.87 -5.58 11.04
CA ILE A 122 3.65 -4.43 10.57
C ILE A 122 4.60 -3.90 11.66
N LYS A 123 4.16 -3.87 12.92
CA LYS A 123 5.00 -3.48 14.06
C LYS A 123 6.16 -4.45 14.29
N GLY A 124 5.98 -5.74 14.01
CA GLY A 124 7.04 -6.75 14.11
C GLY A 124 8.10 -6.68 13.00
N CYS A 125 7.90 -5.85 11.96
CA CYS A 125 8.86 -5.63 10.90
C CYS A 125 9.94 -4.63 11.31
N ARG A 126 11.21 -4.94 11.00
CA ARG A 126 12.37 -4.10 11.33
C ARG A 126 12.50 -2.85 10.47
N ALA A 127 11.95 -2.85 9.26
CA ALA A 127 12.02 -1.70 8.36
C ALA A 127 11.48 -0.43 9.02
N ASN A 128 12.20 0.69 8.86
CA ASN A 128 11.75 2.00 9.34
C ASN A 128 10.73 2.67 8.40
N ASN A 129 10.65 2.22 7.14
CA ASN A 129 9.74 2.77 6.14
C ASN A 129 8.68 1.74 5.74
N LYS A 130 7.44 1.99 6.13
CA LYS A 130 6.31 1.08 5.94
C LYS A 130 5.17 1.81 5.22
N LEU A 131 4.89 1.43 3.97
CA LEU A 131 3.86 2.05 3.14
C LEU A 131 2.67 1.11 3.04
N LEU A 132 1.51 1.56 3.48
CA LEU A 132 0.26 0.82 3.43
C LEU A 132 -0.74 1.55 2.54
N PHE A 133 -1.13 0.94 1.43
CA PHE A 133 -2.13 1.44 0.49
C PHE A 133 -3.36 0.54 0.56
N ILE A 134 -4.47 1.03 1.08
CA ILE A 134 -5.68 0.25 1.29
C ILE A 134 -6.82 0.85 0.48
N ASP A 135 -7.18 0.19 -0.62
CA ASP A 135 -8.35 0.48 -1.45
C ASP A 135 -9.49 -0.47 -1.08
N ALA A 136 -10.13 -0.17 0.03
CA ALA A 136 -11.21 -0.99 0.55
C ALA A 136 -12.50 -0.19 0.68
N CYS A 137 -13.54 -0.63 -0.05
CA CYS A 137 -14.90 -0.12 0.15
C CYS A 137 -15.51 -0.84 1.35
N TYR A 138 -16.17 -0.11 2.23
CA TYR A 138 -16.95 -0.72 3.30
C TYR A 138 -18.22 -1.33 2.70
N ALA A 139 -18.12 -2.60 2.28
CA ALA A 139 -19.24 -3.33 1.71
C ALA A 139 -20.21 -3.74 2.80
N GLY A 140 -21.42 -3.30 2.65
CA GLY A 140 -22.53 -3.79 3.42
C GLY A 140 -23.41 -2.71 3.99
N GLY A 141 -24.12 -1.94 3.13
CA GLY A 141 -25.39 -1.27 3.48
C GLY A 141 -25.49 -0.43 4.74
N LEU A 142 -24.42 -0.33 5.51
CA LEU A 142 -24.33 0.42 6.74
C LEU A 142 -23.88 1.84 6.42
N ARG A 143 -24.82 2.73 6.48
CA ARG A 143 -24.69 4.17 6.34
C ARG A 143 -23.46 4.69 7.04
N HIS A 144 -22.76 5.62 6.36
CA HIS A 144 -21.81 6.58 6.90
C HIS A 144 -21.02 6.12 8.14
N ASP A 145 -19.98 5.34 7.98
CA ASP A 145 -19.09 5.12 9.10
C ASP A 145 -17.71 5.76 8.79
N SER A 146 -17.60 7.05 9.10
CA SER A 146 -16.32 7.76 9.30
C SER A 146 -15.40 7.03 10.28
N ASN A 147 -15.97 6.10 11.07
CA ASN A 147 -15.28 5.34 12.11
C ASN A 147 -14.35 4.26 11.56
N ALA A 148 -14.52 3.78 10.35
CA ALA A 148 -13.66 2.72 9.84
C ALA A 148 -12.28 3.25 9.42
N ALA A 149 -12.22 4.43 8.80
CA ALA A 149 -10.95 5.11 8.55
C ALA A 149 -10.27 5.53 9.87
N VAL A 150 -11.06 5.94 10.86
CA VAL A 150 -10.59 6.24 12.24
C VAL A 150 -10.09 4.97 12.91
N SER A 151 -10.77 3.84 12.77
CA SER A 151 -10.34 2.55 13.33
C SER A 151 -9.03 2.05 12.70
N ALA A 152 -8.88 2.17 11.37
CA ALA A 152 -7.63 1.88 10.70
C ALA A 152 -6.53 2.81 11.21
N GLN A 153 -6.74 4.13 11.16
CA GLN A 153 -5.78 5.12 11.59
C GLN A 153 -5.31 4.86 13.03
N SER A 154 -6.24 4.70 13.99
CA SER A 154 -5.92 4.46 15.40
C SER A 154 -5.14 3.16 15.63
N SER A 155 -5.35 2.14 14.81
CA SER A 155 -4.60 0.88 14.90
C SER A 155 -3.13 1.05 14.51
N PHE A 156 -2.81 1.98 13.61
CA PHE A 156 -1.45 2.22 13.12
C PHE A 156 -0.75 3.43 13.75
N ASP A 157 -1.46 4.32 14.45
CA ASP A 157 -0.90 5.54 15.07
C ASP A 157 0.27 5.29 16.03
N LYS A 158 0.31 4.10 16.64
CA LYS A 158 1.38 3.68 17.56
C LYS A 158 2.50 2.89 16.89
N THR A 159 2.50 2.80 15.55
CA THR A 159 3.51 2.06 14.81
C THR A 159 4.43 3.03 14.08
N GLU A 160 5.68 3.08 14.51
CA GLU A 160 6.67 3.97 13.93
C GLU A 160 6.94 3.67 12.45
N GLY A 161 7.17 4.72 11.66
CA GLY A 161 7.55 4.63 10.27
C GLY A 161 6.42 4.19 9.33
N VAL A 162 5.17 4.12 9.80
CA VAL A 162 4.01 3.76 8.98
C VAL A 162 3.44 4.99 8.29
N MET A 163 3.28 4.87 6.97
CA MET A 163 2.54 5.80 6.13
C MET A 163 1.32 5.07 5.57
N LEU A 164 0.14 5.46 6.05
CA LEU A 164 -1.12 4.82 5.71
C LEU A 164 -1.93 5.67 4.73
N PHE A 165 -2.31 5.06 3.60
CA PHE A 165 -3.13 5.65 2.56
C PHE A 165 -4.41 4.84 2.43
N LEU A 166 -5.53 5.46 2.75
CA LEU A 166 -6.85 4.85 2.68
C LEU A 166 -7.66 5.48 1.56
N SER A 167 -8.33 4.67 0.74
CA SER A 167 -9.40 5.18 -0.10
C SER A 167 -10.60 5.46 0.79
N SER A 168 -10.93 6.74 1.01
CA SER A 168 -12.16 7.13 1.70
C SER A 168 -13.31 7.15 0.69
N ARG A 169 -14.01 6.06 0.51
CA ARG A 169 -15.27 6.06 -0.23
C ARG A 169 -16.42 6.21 0.75
N THR A 170 -16.75 7.45 1.07
CA THR A 170 -18.03 7.79 1.65
C THR A 170 -19.08 7.79 0.52
N ASN A 171 -20.12 6.97 0.66
CA ASN A 171 -21.41 7.08 -0.05
C ASN A 171 -21.49 6.91 -1.56
N GLU A 172 -20.48 6.48 -2.24
CA GLU A 172 -20.72 5.98 -3.58
C GLU A 172 -20.78 4.46 -3.50
N THR A 173 -21.96 3.86 -3.77
CA THR A 173 -22.00 2.64 -4.56
C THR A 173 -20.94 2.87 -5.61
N SER A 174 -19.74 2.34 -5.38
CA SER A 174 -18.61 2.59 -6.24
C SER A 174 -19.11 2.24 -7.64
N ARG A 175 -19.41 3.27 -8.42
CA ARG A 175 -19.49 3.13 -9.85
C ARG A 175 -18.07 2.76 -10.25
N GLU A 176 -17.80 1.45 -10.12
CA GLU A 176 -16.71 0.86 -10.86
C GLU A 176 -16.93 1.39 -12.26
N ASN A 177 -16.01 2.20 -12.75
CA ASN A 177 -16.12 2.66 -14.12
C ASN A 177 -16.17 1.39 -14.97
N PRO A 178 -17.33 1.05 -15.58
CA PRO A 178 -17.49 -0.22 -16.29
C PRO A 178 -16.49 -0.38 -17.44
N TYR A 179 -15.87 0.71 -17.85
CA TYR A 179 -14.86 0.79 -18.90
C TYR A 179 -13.43 0.94 -18.37
N GLY A 180 -13.22 1.02 -17.04
CA GLY A 180 -11.90 1.18 -16.42
C GLY A 180 -11.31 -0.16 -16.01
N ARG A 181 -10.00 -0.37 -16.28
CA ARG A 181 -9.26 -1.55 -15.82
C ARG A 181 -9.09 -1.56 -14.30
N ASN A 182 -8.89 -0.38 -13.69
CA ASN A 182 -8.59 -0.21 -12.26
C ASN A 182 -9.67 0.61 -11.56
N GLY A 183 -9.78 0.38 -10.25
CA GLY A 183 -10.50 1.26 -9.34
C GLY A 183 -9.95 2.69 -9.37
N GLN A 184 -10.79 3.67 -9.06
CA GLN A 184 -10.42 5.09 -9.17
C GLN A 184 -9.22 5.45 -8.29
N PHE A 185 -9.19 5.00 -7.03
CA PHE A 185 -8.08 5.24 -6.12
C PHE A 185 -6.78 4.68 -6.69
N THR A 186 -6.78 3.40 -7.05
CA THR A 186 -5.60 2.70 -7.58
C THR A 186 -5.12 3.32 -8.88
N ARG A 187 -6.03 3.76 -9.76
CA ARG A 187 -5.65 4.46 -11.00
C ARG A 187 -4.86 5.74 -10.73
N TYR A 188 -5.32 6.57 -9.78
CA TYR A 188 -4.60 7.79 -9.41
C TYR A 188 -3.31 7.50 -8.65
N LEU A 189 -3.31 6.49 -7.77
CA LEU A 189 -2.11 6.06 -7.06
C LEU A 189 -1.02 5.60 -8.02
N LEU A 190 -1.34 4.72 -8.98
CA LEU A 190 -0.42 4.26 -10.02
C LEU A 190 0.12 5.43 -10.86
N ARG A 191 -0.74 6.39 -11.24
CA ARG A 191 -0.30 7.59 -11.96
C ARG A 191 0.68 8.42 -11.13
N GLY A 192 0.37 8.61 -9.85
CA GLY A 192 1.24 9.35 -8.92
C GLY A 192 2.59 8.69 -8.73
N LEU A 193 2.60 7.37 -8.49
CA LEU A 193 3.83 6.59 -8.30
C LEU A 193 4.71 6.53 -9.57
N LYS A 194 4.10 6.63 -10.75
CA LYS A 194 4.83 6.76 -12.04
C LYS A 194 5.32 8.18 -12.33
N GLY A 195 5.22 9.11 -11.37
CA GLY A 195 5.67 10.50 -11.54
C GLY A 195 4.66 11.45 -12.18
N GLY A 196 3.44 11.00 -12.49
CA GLY A 196 2.37 11.81 -13.07
C GLY A 196 1.51 12.58 -12.05
N ALA A 197 2.00 12.80 -10.83
CA ALA A 197 1.30 13.58 -9.82
C ALA A 197 1.37 15.07 -10.15
N THR A 198 0.26 15.66 -10.56
CA THR A 198 0.12 17.11 -10.63
C THR A 198 -0.23 17.68 -9.25
N ILE A 199 0.15 18.94 -8.98
CA ILE A 199 -0.06 19.65 -7.69
C ILE A 199 -1.53 19.59 -7.23
N THR A 200 -2.48 19.48 -8.14
CA THR A 200 -3.92 19.29 -7.87
C THR A 200 -4.27 17.98 -7.18
N ALA A 201 -3.48 16.92 -7.36
CA ALA A 201 -3.67 15.65 -6.64
C ALA A 201 -3.17 15.74 -5.18
N THR A 202 -2.25 16.65 -4.89
CA THR A 202 -1.69 16.89 -3.54
C THR A 202 -2.70 17.56 -2.60
N ALA A 203 -3.71 18.23 -3.12
CA ALA A 203 -4.76 18.86 -2.30
C ALA A 203 -5.69 17.84 -1.61
N LEU A 204 -5.75 16.60 -2.09
CA LEU A 204 -6.50 15.49 -1.48
C LEU A 204 -5.77 14.80 -0.32
N TRP A 205 -4.49 15.10 -0.14
CA TRP A 205 -3.63 14.56 0.93
C TRP A 205 -3.55 15.53 2.10
N ARG A 206 -4.69 15.90 2.67
CA ARG A 206 -4.72 16.78 3.84
C ARG A 206 -4.26 16.02 5.08
N ARG A 207 -3.09 16.41 5.56
CA ARG A 207 -2.57 16.09 6.87
C ARG A 207 -3.53 16.43 7.99
N ARG A 208 -3.78 15.50 8.88
CA ARG A 208 -4.05 15.78 10.28
C ARG A 208 -2.90 15.21 11.11
N ASN A 209 -2.19 16.09 11.77
CA ASN A 209 -1.12 15.93 12.76
C ASN A 209 0.30 15.54 12.30
N SER A 210 1.13 16.56 12.41
CA SER A 210 2.54 16.64 12.85
C SER A 210 3.48 15.47 12.55
N SER A 211 3.98 15.43 11.35
CA SER A 211 5.36 15.17 10.99
C SER A 211 5.59 15.68 9.57
N THR A 212 6.07 16.92 9.56
CA THR A 212 6.40 17.69 8.36
C THR A 212 7.69 17.16 7.82
N LEU A 213 7.76 16.45 6.70
CA LEU A 213 9.07 16.34 6.02
C LEU A 213 9.14 15.70 4.63
N TRP A 214 8.07 15.31 3.93
CA TRP A 214 8.28 14.58 2.67
C TRP A 214 7.76 15.24 1.39
N LEU A 215 7.18 16.46 1.44
CA LEU A 215 6.72 17.16 0.23
C LEU A 215 7.73 18.17 -0.35
N SER A 216 8.83 18.47 0.35
CA SER A 216 9.83 19.46 -0.10
C SER A 216 10.98 18.88 -0.92
N THR A 217 11.12 17.57 -1.03
CA THR A 217 12.25 16.93 -1.71
C THR A 217 11.91 16.13 -2.97
N TRP A 218 10.67 16.19 -3.45
CA TRP A 218 10.35 15.59 -4.74
C TRP A 218 10.86 16.52 -5.85
N PRO A 219 11.74 16.05 -6.76
CA PRO A 219 12.27 16.89 -7.83
C PRO A 219 11.12 17.37 -8.71
N ARG A 220 11.09 18.69 -9.01
CA ARG A 220 10.16 19.28 -9.97
C ARG A 220 10.47 18.68 -11.35
N LEU A 221 9.55 17.91 -11.88
CA LEU A 221 9.63 17.49 -13.26
C LEU A 221 9.49 18.73 -14.18
N PRO A 222 10.27 18.82 -15.28
CA PRO A 222 10.15 19.91 -16.23
C PRO A 222 8.74 19.94 -16.83
N ARG A 223 8.18 21.13 -17.00
CA ARG A 223 6.91 21.34 -17.70
C ARG A 223 7.04 20.76 -19.11
N ALA A 224 6.14 19.85 -19.47
CA ALA A 224 5.94 19.50 -20.87
C ALA A 224 5.57 20.78 -21.61
N SER A 225 6.43 21.18 -22.56
CA SER A 225 6.15 22.28 -23.47
C SER A 225 4.89 21.95 -24.27
N SER A 226 3.88 22.79 -24.14
CA SER A 226 2.75 22.83 -25.04
C SER A 226 3.27 23.31 -26.40
N THR A 227 3.41 22.42 -27.36
CA THR A 227 3.41 22.77 -28.78
C THR A 227 2.36 21.91 -29.45
N LEU A 228 1.27 22.63 -29.82
CA LEU A 228 0.22 22.37 -30.83
C LEU A 228 -0.30 20.94 -30.96
#